data_e1ec7684509063e8ca419717d49bf0c1
#
_entry.id   e1ec7684509063e8ca419717d49bf0c1
#
_cell.length_a   1.000
_cell.length_b   1.000
_cell.length_c   1.000
_cell.angle_alpha   90.00
_cell.angle_beta   90.00
_cell.angle_gamma   90.00
#
_symmetry.space_group_name_H-M   'P 1'
#
loop_
_entity.id
_entity.type
_entity.pdbx_description
1 polymer ?
#
loop_
_entity_poly.entity_id
_entity_poly.type
_entity_poly.pdbx_seq_one_letter_code
_entity_poly.pdbx_strand_id
1 'polypeptide(L)'
;MSFFKKTSSAETETVERHPYKLGVALSGGGARGFAHAGALMAIEEAGLKPDAIAGVSAGSVVAVLYAAGVKPLEMADLFSGQGFRDFVELSWGKGGLFKIEKFMHFIQNAIGNKRNVEDLDIPTFIGASDLDNARPHIFDSGEIGPRMIASCSIPIIFPPVQIDGVHYVDGGVLRNLPASALRDQCD
;
A
#
# COMPACT_ATOMS: atom_id res chain seq x y z
N MET A 1 57.83 33.12 -12.72
CA MET A 1 56.97 32.28 -13.55
C MET A 1 56.63 31.02 -12.75
N SER A 2 55.48 31.00 -12.12
CA SER A 2 55.00 29.86 -11.31
C SER A 2 53.85 29.21 -12.04
N PHE A 3 54.03 27.97 -12.43
CA PHE A 3 53.01 27.18 -13.12
C PHE A 3 52.01 26.64 -12.10
N PHE A 4 50.77 27.08 -12.17
CA PHE A 4 49.64 26.50 -11.47
C PHE A 4 49.33 25.12 -12.09
N LYS A 5 49.56 24.07 -11.32
CA LYS A 5 49.10 22.71 -11.63
C LYS A 5 47.68 22.58 -11.12
N LYS A 6 46.71 22.65 -12.00
CA LYS A 6 45.31 22.39 -11.71
C LYS A 6 45.10 20.87 -11.62
N THR A 7 45.09 20.31 -10.42
CA THR A 7 44.65 18.94 -10.19
C THR A 7 43.13 18.92 -10.20
N SER A 8 42.54 18.47 -11.30
CA SER A 8 41.15 18.08 -11.39
C SER A 8 41.01 16.72 -10.74
N SER A 9 40.56 16.68 -9.50
CA SER A 9 39.97 15.48 -8.92
C SER A 9 38.56 15.34 -9.50
N ALA A 10 38.39 14.47 -10.47
CA ALA A 10 37.05 13.99 -10.83
C ALA A 10 36.53 13.20 -9.61
N GLU A 11 35.69 13.84 -8.81
CA GLU A 11 34.84 13.14 -7.88
C GLU A 11 33.92 12.26 -8.71
N THR A 12 34.15 10.96 -8.71
CA THR A 12 33.21 9.96 -9.20
C THR A 12 32.06 9.99 -8.21
N GLU A 13 30.97 10.69 -8.54
CA GLU A 13 29.70 10.50 -7.86
C GLU A 13 29.35 9.01 -7.96
N THR A 14 29.47 8.30 -6.86
CA THR A 14 28.91 6.97 -6.74
C THR A 14 27.41 7.15 -6.73
N VAL A 15 26.77 6.90 -7.87
CA VAL A 15 25.31 6.81 -7.96
C VAL A 15 24.90 5.64 -7.06
N GLU A 16 24.35 5.93 -5.88
CA GLU A 16 23.72 4.93 -5.04
C GLU A 16 22.59 4.31 -5.87
N ARG A 17 22.71 3.03 -6.18
CA ARG A 17 21.65 2.29 -6.88
C ARG A 17 20.70 1.76 -5.84
N HIS A 18 19.46 2.19 -5.93
CA HIS A 18 18.39 1.65 -5.10
C HIS A 18 17.97 0.25 -5.57
N PRO A 19 17.39 -0.58 -4.70
CA PRO A 19 16.98 -1.94 -5.03
C PRO A 19 15.89 -2.02 -6.10
N TYR A 20 15.06 -0.97 -6.25
CA TYR A 20 13.96 -0.92 -7.21
C TYR A 20 14.10 0.27 -8.16
N LYS A 21 13.62 0.11 -9.40
CA LYS A 21 13.64 1.18 -10.42
C LYS A 21 12.40 2.05 -10.36
N LEU A 22 11.23 1.43 -10.19
CA LEU A 22 9.93 2.11 -10.19
C LEU A 22 9.10 1.70 -8.99
N GLY A 23 8.85 2.63 -8.10
CA GLY A 23 7.92 2.49 -6.99
C GLY A 23 6.63 3.27 -7.23
N VAL A 24 5.48 2.69 -6.88
CA VAL A 24 4.18 3.36 -6.96
C VAL A 24 3.55 3.49 -5.58
N ALA A 25 3.24 4.72 -5.17
CA ALA A 25 2.56 5.01 -3.91
C ALA A 25 1.08 5.34 -4.15
N LEU A 26 0.20 4.62 -3.48
CA LEU A 26 -1.25 4.71 -3.58
C LEU A 26 -1.85 5.28 -2.30
N SER A 27 -2.52 6.42 -2.39
CA SER A 27 -3.14 7.07 -1.25
C SER A 27 -4.40 6.37 -0.76
N GLY A 28 -4.81 6.64 0.47
CA GLY A 28 -6.16 6.37 0.92
C GLY A 28 -7.19 7.22 0.17
N GLY A 29 -8.42 6.74 0.09
CA GLY A 29 -9.47 7.45 -0.64
C GLY A 29 -10.87 6.82 -0.58
N GLY A 30 -11.06 5.78 0.21
CA GLY A 30 -12.33 5.05 0.30
C GLY A 30 -12.80 4.57 -1.07
N ALA A 31 -14.05 4.85 -1.45
CA ALA A 31 -14.61 4.44 -2.74
C ALA A 31 -13.82 4.95 -3.97
N ARG A 32 -13.04 6.02 -3.83
CA ARG A 32 -12.19 6.53 -4.92
C ARG A 32 -10.95 5.65 -5.20
N GLY A 33 -10.70 4.64 -4.38
CA GLY A 33 -9.62 3.66 -4.60
C GLY A 33 -9.67 2.95 -5.96
N PHE A 34 -10.83 2.90 -6.62
CA PHE A 34 -10.95 2.37 -7.99
C PHE A 34 -10.05 3.12 -8.99
N ALA A 35 -9.82 4.41 -8.78
CA ALA A 35 -8.93 5.19 -9.63
C ALA A 35 -7.50 4.64 -9.67
N HIS A 36 -7.06 3.99 -8.59
CA HIS A 36 -5.73 3.38 -8.53
C HIS A 36 -5.59 2.20 -9.49
N ALA A 37 -6.65 1.37 -9.67
CA ALA A 37 -6.63 0.30 -10.65
C ALA A 37 -6.49 0.86 -12.07
N GLY A 38 -7.23 1.93 -12.40
CA GLY A 38 -7.10 2.62 -13.69
C GLY A 38 -5.72 3.24 -13.89
N ALA A 39 -5.13 3.81 -12.85
CA ALA A 39 -3.77 4.36 -12.91
C ALA A 39 -2.72 3.27 -13.15
N LEU A 40 -2.82 2.12 -12.47
CA LEU A 40 -1.93 0.98 -12.69
C LEU A 40 -2.09 0.42 -14.11
N MET A 41 -3.32 0.34 -14.63
CA MET A 41 -3.57 -0.07 -16.02
C MET A 41 -2.87 0.87 -17.01
N ALA A 42 -2.97 2.19 -16.83
CA ALA A 42 -2.30 3.16 -17.69
C ALA A 42 -0.77 3.08 -17.60
N ILE A 43 -0.21 2.78 -16.42
CA ILE A 43 1.22 2.55 -16.22
C ILE A 43 1.67 1.32 -17.02
N GLU A 44 0.92 0.20 -16.95
CA GLU A 44 1.22 -1.01 -17.73
C GLU A 44 1.08 -0.79 -19.24
N GLU A 45 0.05 -0.05 -19.69
CA GLU A 45 -0.14 0.31 -21.10
C GLU A 45 1.02 1.18 -21.63
N ALA A 46 1.64 1.98 -20.77
CA ALA A 46 2.85 2.75 -21.10
C ALA A 46 4.13 1.88 -21.14
N GLY A 47 4.02 0.56 -20.94
CA GLY A 47 5.15 -0.36 -20.93
C GLY A 47 5.97 -0.32 -19.63
N LEU A 48 5.44 0.31 -18.58
CA LEU A 48 6.06 0.38 -17.26
C LEU A 48 5.46 -0.68 -16.34
N LYS A 49 6.26 -1.20 -15.42
CA LYS A 49 5.80 -2.13 -14.38
C LYS A 49 6.41 -1.73 -13.05
N PRO A 50 5.60 -1.52 -12.01
CA PRO A 50 6.11 -1.26 -10.68
C PRO A 50 6.99 -2.41 -10.16
N ASP A 51 8.15 -2.09 -9.63
CA ASP A 51 9.04 -3.03 -8.94
C ASP A 51 8.76 -3.09 -7.44
N ALA A 52 8.13 -2.03 -6.90
CA ALA A 52 7.68 -1.93 -5.52
C ALA A 52 6.38 -1.10 -5.44
N ILE A 53 5.55 -1.38 -4.45
CA ILE A 53 4.28 -0.68 -4.29
C ILE A 53 4.01 -0.36 -2.81
N ALA A 54 3.50 0.84 -2.54
CA ALA A 54 3.07 1.25 -1.21
C ALA A 54 1.62 1.71 -1.23
N GLY A 55 0.85 1.40 -0.19
CA GLY A 55 -0.55 1.79 -0.13
C GLY A 55 -1.05 2.10 1.28
N VAL A 56 -2.05 2.98 1.37
CA VAL A 56 -2.78 3.31 2.59
C VAL A 56 -4.27 3.13 2.34
N SER A 57 -5.01 2.53 3.29
CA SER A 57 -6.47 2.36 3.21
C SER A 57 -6.89 1.72 1.87
N ALA A 58 -7.75 2.33 1.09
CA ALA A 58 -8.13 1.84 -0.23
C ALA A 58 -6.92 1.62 -1.16
N GLY A 59 -5.86 2.42 -1.04
CA GLY A 59 -4.62 2.22 -1.77
C GLY A 59 -3.87 0.97 -1.33
N SER A 60 -3.94 0.57 -0.04
CA SER A 60 -3.34 -0.69 0.43
C SER A 60 -4.04 -1.92 -0.14
N VAL A 61 -5.36 -1.83 -0.31
CA VAL A 61 -6.16 -2.89 -0.95
C VAL A 61 -5.70 -3.11 -2.39
N VAL A 62 -5.60 -2.03 -3.17
CA VAL A 62 -5.14 -2.11 -4.56
C VAL A 62 -3.68 -2.56 -4.63
N ALA A 63 -2.82 -2.07 -3.73
CA ALA A 63 -1.41 -2.48 -3.66
C ALA A 63 -1.27 -3.99 -3.43
N VAL A 64 -1.98 -4.54 -2.46
CA VAL A 64 -1.95 -5.97 -2.13
C VAL A 64 -2.50 -6.82 -3.27
N LEU A 65 -3.63 -6.43 -3.87
CA LEU A 65 -4.20 -7.14 -5.02
C LEU A 65 -3.22 -7.14 -6.20
N TYR A 66 -2.64 -6.00 -6.52
CA TYR A 66 -1.66 -5.87 -7.61
C TYR A 66 -0.42 -6.72 -7.36
N ALA A 67 0.13 -6.61 -6.17
CA ALA A 67 1.31 -7.37 -5.75
C ALA A 67 1.04 -8.87 -5.64
N ALA A 68 -0.21 -9.29 -5.50
CA ALA A 68 -0.62 -10.69 -5.56
C ALA A 68 -0.80 -11.22 -6.99
N GLY A 69 -0.66 -10.36 -8.01
CA GLY A 69 -0.80 -10.72 -9.42
C GLY A 69 -2.19 -10.51 -10.01
N VAL A 70 -3.12 -9.90 -9.26
CA VAL A 70 -4.45 -9.54 -9.79
C VAL A 70 -4.28 -8.38 -10.77
N LYS A 71 -4.77 -8.56 -11.99
CA LYS A 71 -4.65 -7.52 -13.03
C LYS A 71 -5.54 -6.31 -12.74
N PRO A 72 -5.13 -5.09 -13.13
CA PRO A 72 -5.93 -3.89 -12.90
C PRO A 72 -7.36 -3.96 -13.43
N LEU A 73 -7.58 -4.60 -14.59
CA LEU A 73 -8.92 -4.80 -15.14
C LEU A 73 -9.78 -5.74 -14.27
N GLU A 74 -9.18 -6.83 -13.76
CA GLU A 74 -9.86 -7.76 -12.85
C GLU A 74 -10.22 -7.07 -11.53
N MET A 75 -9.39 -6.13 -11.04
CA MET A 75 -9.73 -5.31 -9.87
C MET A 75 -10.95 -4.43 -10.12
N ALA A 76 -11.10 -3.87 -11.31
CA ALA A 76 -12.27 -3.07 -11.66
C ALA A 76 -13.56 -3.92 -11.59
N ASP A 77 -13.51 -5.17 -12.05
CA ASP A 77 -14.63 -6.11 -11.95
C ASP A 77 -14.91 -6.51 -10.49
N LEU A 78 -13.86 -6.81 -9.73
CA LEU A 78 -13.98 -7.11 -8.29
C LEU A 78 -14.66 -5.97 -7.53
N PHE A 79 -14.28 -4.73 -7.80
CA PHE A 79 -14.80 -3.56 -7.10
C PHE A 79 -16.20 -3.13 -7.60
N SER A 80 -16.56 -3.42 -8.85
CA SER A 80 -17.90 -3.22 -9.36
C SER A 80 -18.90 -4.31 -8.92
N GLY A 81 -18.39 -5.43 -8.45
CA GLY A 81 -19.16 -6.58 -7.98
C GLY A 81 -19.97 -6.32 -6.71
N GLN A 82 -21.02 -7.11 -6.52
CA GLN A 82 -21.96 -6.97 -5.39
C GLN A 82 -21.27 -7.10 -4.03
N GLY A 83 -20.30 -8.00 -3.90
CA GLY A 83 -19.58 -8.24 -2.65
C GLY A 83 -18.82 -7.02 -2.11
N PHE A 84 -18.23 -6.22 -3.00
CA PHE A 84 -17.59 -4.97 -2.61
C PHE A 84 -18.59 -3.87 -2.27
N ARG A 85 -19.68 -3.76 -3.02
CA ARG A 85 -20.79 -2.84 -2.74
C ARG A 85 -21.39 -3.11 -1.38
N ASP A 86 -21.69 -4.38 -1.09
CA ASP A 86 -22.18 -4.80 0.21
C ASP A 86 -21.24 -4.41 1.35
N PHE A 87 -19.92 -4.49 1.13
CA PHE A 87 -18.93 -4.04 2.11
C PHE A 87 -18.99 -2.53 2.32
N VAL A 88 -19.03 -1.73 1.28
CA VAL A 88 -19.10 -0.25 1.38
C VAL A 88 -20.41 0.21 2.00
N GLU A 89 -21.54 -0.31 1.58
CA GLU A 89 -22.88 0.04 2.11
C GLU A 89 -23.04 -0.35 3.57
N LEU A 90 -22.53 -1.52 3.94
CA LEU A 90 -22.55 -1.98 5.32
C LEU A 90 -21.59 -1.17 6.24
N SER A 91 -20.57 -0.50 5.74
CA SER A 91 -19.66 0.32 6.53
C SER A 91 -20.32 1.52 7.22
N TRP A 92 -21.53 1.90 6.79
CA TRP A 92 -22.33 3.00 7.36
C TRP A 92 -23.35 2.57 8.43
N GLY A 93 -23.43 1.27 8.79
CA GLY A 93 -24.40 0.74 9.77
C GLY A 93 -23.75 0.13 11.02
N LYS A 94 -24.55 -0.07 12.11
CA LYS A 94 -24.12 -0.65 13.39
C LYS A 94 -23.67 -2.11 13.24
N GLY A 95 -22.39 -2.41 13.19
CA GLY A 95 -21.89 -3.81 13.10
C GLY A 95 -20.47 -3.97 12.57
N GLY A 96 -19.55 -3.07 12.92
CA GLY A 96 -18.21 -2.95 12.34
C GLY A 96 -17.34 -4.22 12.28
N LEU A 97 -17.37 -5.11 13.27
CA LEU A 97 -16.53 -6.31 13.28
C LEU A 97 -16.93 -7.36 12.23
N PHE A 98 -18.21 -7.65 12.07
CA PHE A 98 -18.70 -8.64 11.08
C PHE A 98 -18.37 -8.28 9.61
N LYS A 99 -18.08 -7.01 9.35
CA LYS A 99 -17.86 -6.47 8.02
C LYS A 99 -16.42 -6.58 7.60
N ILE A 100 -15.50 -6.42 8.54
CA ILE A 100 -14.07 -6.60 8.36
C ILE A 100 -13.77 -8.04 7.97
N GLU A 101 -14.38 -9.03 8.61
CA GLU A 101 -14.21 -10.44 8.29
C GLU A 101 -14.65 -10.76 6.85
N LYS A 102 -15.82 -10.26 6.43
CA LYS A 102 -16.30 -10.47 5.05
C LYS A 102 -15.37 -9.82 4.02
N PHE A 103 -14.86 -8.63 4.31
CA PHE A 103 -13.90 -7.97 3.45
C PHE A 103 -12.58 -8.75 3.36
N MET A 104 -12.12 -9.27 4.49
CA MET A 104 -10.92 -10.09 4.51
C MET A 104 -11.09 -11.39 3.72
N HIS A 105 -12.24 -12.06 3.84
CA HIS A 105 -12.55 -13.22 3.00
C HIS A 105 -12.57 -12.87 1.51
N PHE A 106 -13.14 -11.73 1.15
CA PHE A 106 -13.14 -11.25 -0.23
C PHE A 106 -11.71 -11.05 -0.76
N ILE A 107 -10.86 -10.34 -0.02
CA ILE A 107 -9.46 -10.14 -0.39
C ILE A 107 -8.71 -11.46 -0.44
N GLN A 108 -8.88 -12.33 0.58
CA GLN A 108 -8.18 -13.60 0.63
C GLN A 108 -8.53 -14.51 -0.56
N ASN A 109 -9.78 -14.50 -1.01
CA ASN A 109 -10.19 -15.23 -2.21
C ASN A 109 -9.51 -14.67 -3.48
N ALA A 110 -9.32 -13.36 -3.54
CA ALA A 110 -8.68 -12.71 -4.68
C ALA A 110 -7.16 -12.94 -4.74
N ILE A 111 -6.48 -12.98 -3.57
CA ILE A 111 -5.01 -13.16 -3.50
C ILE A 111 -4.58 -14.63 -3.38
N GLY A 112 -5.52 -15.57 -3.30
CA GLY A 112 -5.25 -17.01 -3.29
C GLY A 112 -4.52 -17.48 -2.01
N ASN A 113 -3.40 -18.16 -2.19
CA ASN A 113 -2.65 -18.78 -1.08
C ASN A 113 -1.67 -17.85 -0.36
N LYS A 114 -1.52 -16.60 -0.80
CA LYS A 114 -0.63 -15.63 -0.17
C LYS A 114 -1.18 -15.22 1.19
N ARG A 115 -0.37 -15.31 2.24
CA ARG A 115 -0.78 -15.05 3.63
C ARG A 115 -0.07 -13.84 4.22
N ASN A 116 1.21 -13.71 3.92
CA ASN A 116 2.05 -12.65 4.47
C ASN A 116 2.40 -11.62 3.39
N VAL A 117 2.75 -10.42 3.82
CA VAL A 117 3.15 -9.33 2.91
C VAL A 117 4.38 -9.74 2.09
N GLU A 118 5.32 -10.44 2.70
CA GLU A 118 6.52 -10.98 2.06
C GLU A 118 6.27 -12.12 1.06
N ASP A 119 5.05 -12.71 1.05
CA ASP A 119 4.65 -13.73 0.07
C ASP A 119 4.18 -13.12 -1.27
N LEU A 120 4.03 -11.78 -1.31
CA LEU A 120 3.57 -11.07 -2.50
C LEU A 120 4.66 -11.03 -3.59
N ASP A 121 4.26 -10.94 -4.86
CA ASP A 121 5.16 -11.08 -6.02
C ASP A 121 6.09 -9.87 -6.20
N ILE A 122 5.73 -8.71 -5.63
CA ILE A 122 6.57 -7.52 -5.55
C ILE A 122 6.57 -6.96 -4.12
N PRO A 123 7.65 -6.32 -3.69
CA PRO A 123 7.74 -5.66 -2.39
C PRO A 123 6.60 -4.70 -2.16
N THR A 124 5.89 -4.90 -1.05
CA THR A 124 4.66 -4.19 -0.74
C THR A 124 4.73 -3.56 0.64
N PHE A 125 4.34 -2.30 0.72
CA PHE A 125 4.40 -1.47 1.92
C PHE A 125 3.00 -1.00 2.30
N ILE A 126 2.48 -1.47 3.44
CA ILE A 126 1.13 -1.13 3.92
C ILE A 126 1.25 -0.07 5.01
N GLY A 127 0.70 1.12 4.76
CA GLY A 127 0.76 2.23 5.70
C GLY A 127 -0.41 2.24 6.67
N ALA A 128 -0.12 2.47 7.95
CA ALA A 128 -1.08 2.67 9.03
C ALA A 128 -0.64 3.82 9.96
N SER A 129 -1.49 4.20 10.89
CA SER A 129 -1.19 5.17 11.93
C SER A 129 -1.05 4.45 13.28
N ASP A 130 0.14 4.48 13.87
CA ASP A 130 0.43 4.00 15.21
C ASP A 130 -0.12 5.02 16.22
N LEU A 131 -1.19 4.65 16.92
CA LEU A 131 -1.85 5.53 17.89
C LEU A 131 -1.06 5.70 19.18
N ASP A 132 -0.39 4.66 19.62
CA ASP A 132 0.29 4.67 20.91
C ASP A 132 1.52 5.58 20.88
N ASN A 133 2.17 5.71 19.70
CA ASN A 133 3.35 6.53 19.51
C ASN A 133 3.10 7.78 18.63
N ALA A 134 1.86 8.00 18.19
CA ALA A 134 1.45 9.15 17.35
C ALA A 134 2.33 9.34 16.09
N ARG A 135 2.63 8.26 15.37
CA ARG A 135 3.51 8.26 14.18
C ARG A 135 2.93 7.43 13.03
N PRO A 136 3.27 7.76 11.78
CA PRO A 136 3.04 6.85 10.66
C PRO A 136 3.82 5.56 10.85
N HIS A 137 3.23 4.43 10.46
CA HIS A 137 3.88 3.13 10.47
C HIS A 137 3.72 2.44 9.11
N ILE A 138 4.75 1.72 8.68
CA ILE A 138 4.76 0.95 7.44
C ILE A 138 4.99 -0.51 7.79
N PHE A 139 4.09 -1.37 7.36
CA PHE A 139 4.25 -2.81 7.40
C PHE A 139 4.79 -3.30 6.06
N ASP A 140 5.90 -4.01 6.09
CA ASP A 140 6.55 -4.66 4.95
C ASP A 140 6.60 -6.19 5.08
N SER A 141 6.07 -6.73 6.17
CA SER A 141 6.11 -8.16 6.50
C SER A 141 4.96 -8.57 7.43
N GLY A 142 4.74 -9.87 7.54
CA GLY A 142 3.74 -10.52 8.39
C GLY A 142 2.36 -10.61 7.74
N GLU A 143 1.36 -11.13 8.48
CA GLU A 143 0.04 -11.47 7.94
C GLU A 143 -0.64 -10.28 7.27
N ILE A 144 -1.06 -10.44 6.02
CA ILE A 144 -1.72 -9.41 5.20
C ILE A 144 -3.01 -8.93 5.88
N GLY A 145 -3.81 -9.86 6.39
CA GLY A 145 -5.11 -9.58 6.97
C GLY A 145 -5.11 -8.49 8.03
N PRO A 146 -4.47 -8.71 9.19
CA PRO A 146 -4.40 -7.71 10.26
C PRO A 146 -3.83 -6.37 9.81
N ARG A 147 -2.81 -6.38 8.94
CA ARG A 147 -2.15 -5.16 8.45
C ARG A 147 -3.05 -4.34 7.54
N MET A 148 -3.78 -5.00 6.65
CA MET A 148 -4.79 -4.33 5.81
C MET A 148 -5.95 -3.78 6.63
N ILE A 149 -6.45 -4.54 7.61
CA ILE A 149 -7.51 -4.07 8.51
C ILE A 149 -7.02 -2.81 9.25
N ALA A 150 -5.81 -2.83 9.80
CA ALA A 150 -5.20 -1.67 10.44
C ALA A 150 -5.16 -0.46 9.51
N SER A 151 -4.67 -0.66 8.26
CA SER A 151 -4.61 0.38 7.24
C SER A 151 -5.97 0.96 6.85
N CYS A 152 -7.05 0.19 6.99
CA CYS A 152 -8.42 0.56 6.61
C CYS A 152 -9.33 0.90 7.81
N SER A 153 -8.82 0.86 9.06
CA SER A 153 -9.59 1.13 10.27
C SER A 153 -9.81 2.62 10.50
N ILE A 154 -10.76 3.20 9.75
CA ILE A 154 -11.13 4.62 9.88
C ILE A 154 -11.69 4.85 11.30
N PRO A 155 -11.11 5.78 12.09
CA PRO A 155 -11.60 6.12 13.41
C PRO A 155 -13.09 6.47 13.41
N ILE A 156 -13.78 6.16 14.52
CA ILE A 156 -15.23 6.31 14.71
C ILE A 156 -16.06 5.24 13.98
N ILE A 157 -15.61 4.79 12.80
CA ILE A 157 -16.31 3.75 12.02
C ILE A 157 -15.85 2.35 12.46
N PHE A 158 -14.55 2.18 12.66
CA PHE A 158 -13.93 0.91 13.06
C PHE A 158 -13.10 1.08 14.33
N PRO A 159 -13.02 0.04 15.17
CA PRO A 159 -12.11 0.04 16.31
C PRO A 159 -10.64 0.00 15.85
N PRO A 160 -9.70 0.52 16.67
CA PRO A 160 -8.29 0.29 16.44
C PRO A 160 -7.95 -1.21 16.41
N VAL A 161 -6.96 -1.57 15.60
CA VAL A 161 -6.44 -2.93 15.49
C VAL A 161 -5.16 -3.05 16.31
N GLN A 162 -5.08 -4.05 17.17
CA GLN A 162 -3.86 -4.31 17.93
C GLN A 162 -2.99 -5.34 17.19
N ILE A 163 -1.75 -4.96 16.90
CA ILE A 163 -0.72 -5.83 16.32
C ILE A 163 0.53 -5.68 17.19
N ASP A 164 1.04 -6.81 17.68
CA ASP A 164 2.24 -6.87 18.54
C ASP A 164 2.22 -5.90 19.73
N GLY A 165 1.03 -5.72 20.33
CA GLY A 165 0.82 -4.86 21.49
C GLY A 165 0.59 -3.37 21.17
N VAL A 166 0.69 -2.93 19.91
CA VAL A 166 0.51 -1.55 19.46
C VAL A 166 -0.86 -1.40 18.77
N HIS A 167 -1.54 -0.28 19.01
CA HIS A 167 -2.84 0.03 18.40
C HIS A 167 -2.68 0.85 17.12
N TYR A 168 -3.29 0.35 16.04
CA TYR A 168 -3.23 0.99 14.72
C TYR A 168 -4.63 1.39 14.23
N VAL A 169 -4.66 2.46 13.49
CA VAL A 169 -5.84 2.94 12.72
C VAL A 169 -5.42 3.28 11.30
N ASP A 170 -6.41 3.67 10.47
CA ASP A 170 -6.21 4.07 9.07
C ASP A 170 -5.01 5.01 8.90
N GLY A 171 -4.13 4.66 7.95
CA GLY A 171 -2.93 5.44 7.69
C GLY A 171 -3.22 6.88 7.25
N GLY A 172 -4.41 7.13 6.70
CA GLY A 172 -4.87 8.46 6.32
C GLY A 172 -4.97 9.46 7.46
N VAL A 173 -4.99 8.99 8.72
CA VAL A 173 -5.00 9.86 9.89
C VAL A 173 -3.70 10.69 10.00
N LEU A 174 -2.55 10.06 9.79
CA LEU A 174 -1.25 10.73 9.92
C LEU A 174 -0.52 10.90 8.59
N ARG A 175 -0.63 9.94 7.68
CA ARG A 175 0.04 9.98 6.37
C ARG A 175 -0.75 9.26 5.28
N ASN A 176 -1.59 10.00 4.58
CA ASN A 176 -2.48 9.43 3.56
C ASN A 176 -1.76 8.91 2.30
N LEU A 177 -0.62 9.47 1.94
CA LEU A 177 0.21 9.02 0.80
C LEU A 177 1.55 8.48 1.32
N PRO A 178 1.83 7.17 1.20
CA PRO A 178 3.01 6.54 1.78
C PRO A 178 4.27 6.63 0.89
N ALA A 179 4.44 7.71 0.12
CA ALA A 179 5.58 7.89 -0.79
C ALA A 179 6.94 7.79 -0.09
N SER A 180 7.00 8.15 1.21
CA SER A 180 8.23 8.02 1.99
C SER A 180 8.69 6.57 2.22
N ALA A 181 7.79 5.58 2.08
CA ALA A 181 8.17 4.17 2.16
C ALA A 181 9.01 3.71 0.95
N LEU A 182 8.93 4.45 -0.15
CA LEU A 182 9.61 4.14 -1.41
C LEU A 182 10.79 5.07 -1.71
N ARG A 183 10.90 6.22 -1.02
CA ARG A 183 11.86 7.28 -1.34
C ARG A 183 13.31 6.80 -1.41
N ASP A 184 13.71 5.95 -0.46
CA ASP A 184 15.08 5.45 -0.36
C ASP A 184 15.17 3.98 -0.84
N GLN A 185 14.17 3.53 -1.59
CA GLN A 185 14.04 2.17 -2.12
C GLN A 185 14.03 2.14 -3.66
N CYS A 186 13.72 3.27 -4.31
CA CYS A 186 13.57 3.37 -5.76
C CYS A 186 14.46 4.45 -6.35
N ASP A 187 14.94 4.22 -7.60
CA ASP A 187 15.74 5.19 -8.39
C ASP A 187 14.91 6.42 -8.82
#